data_e478e29629a64671f0d6307772ec1854
#
_entry.id   e478e29629a64671f0d6307772ec1854
#
_cell.length_a   1.000
_cell.length_b   1.000
_cell.length_c   1.000
_cell.angle_alpha   90.00
_cell.angle_beta   90.00
_cell.angle_gamma   90.00
#
_symmetry.space_group_name_H-M   'P 1'
#
loop_
_entity.id
_entity.type
_entity.pdbx_description
1 polymer ?
#
loop_
_entity_poly.entity_id
_entity_poly.type
_entity_poly.pdbx_seq_one_letter_code
_entity_poly.pdbx_strand_id
1 'polypeptide(L)'
;MSSPTAAQTTPVHSTARTRIKICGLTREQDVDAAVASGADAVGFVLYPASPRAVTPERAAQLARRLPPFVTPVLLFVNARATDVIAACDAVPGATAQFHGDETPEDCLRSSDGGRIPFLRAARIPLGEGAARFDLVKYAHDHSHARAILLDAHVEGYGGGGKAFNWSLLPTNVDCHLVLSGGLTPANVTDGIRQVRPRCRALAVDVSSGVEATGPDGLPLKGIKDAGKIDRFIAAVRAADAAPVPYL
;
A
#
# COMPACT_ATOMS: atom_id res chain seq x y z
N MET A 1 42.99 30.30 22.03
CA MET A 1 42.65 29.24 21.04
C MET A 1 41.28 28.69 21.43
N SER A 2 40.24 29.19 20.82
CA SER A 2 38.84 28.80 21.12
C SER A 2 38.44 27.68 20.17
N SER A 3 38.06 26.52 20.73
CA SER A 3 37.58 25.36 19.98
C SER A 3 36.21 25.64 19.37
N PRO A 4 35.95 25.22 18.12
CA PRO A 4 34.64 25.39 17.55
C PRO A 4 33.63 24.40 18.15
N THR A 5 32.54 24.93 18.69
CA THR A 5 31.38 24.17 19.18
C THR A 5 30.74 23.42 17.99
N ALA A 6 30.76 22.09 18.09
CA ALA A 6 30.08 21.25 17.11
C ALA A 6 28.57 21.58 17.10
N ALA A 7 28.07 22.01 15.95
CA ALA A 7 26.65 22.21 15.73
C ALA A 7 25.95 20.84 15.84
N GLN A 8 25.12 20.69 16.87
CA GLN A 8 24.21 19.56 16.98
C GLN A 8 23.15 19.69 15.89
N THR A 9 23.27 18.88 14.82
CA THR A 9 22.21 18.69 13.86
C THR A 9 21.06 17.99 14.55
N THR A 10 20.06 18.74 14.94
CA THR A 10 18.76 18.20 15.39
C THR A 10 18.20 17.36 14.24
N PRO A 11 17.84 16.09 14.46
CA PRO A 11 17.20 15.30 13.42
C PRO A 11 15.87 15.98 13.08
N VAL A 12 15.72 16.40 11.83
CA VAL A 12 14.45 16.89 11.31
C VAL A 12 13.52 15.68 11.25
N HIS A 13 12.77 15.45 12.32
CA HIS A 13 11.68 14.49 12.29
C HIS A 13 10.64 15.04 11.31
N SER A 14 10.63 14.48 10.13
CA SER A 14 9.63 14.77 9.11
C SER A 14 8.25 14.51 9.70
N THR A 15 7.46 15.57 9.89
CA THR A 15 6.01 15.50 10.12
C THR A 15 5.29 15.10 8.84
N ALA A 16 5.88 14.20 8.07
CA ALA A 16 5.37 13.80 6.79
C ALA A 16 4.02 13.09 6.96
N ARG A 17 3.01 13.65 6.31
CA ARG A 17 1.67 13.09 6.24
C ARG A 17 1.72 11.67 5.67
N THR A 18 1.11 10.70 6.34
CA THR A 18 0.92 9.35 5.85
C THR A 18 -0.05 9.35 4.66
N ARG A 19 0.35 8.77 3.53
CA ARG A 19 -0.53 8.58 2.37
C ARG A 19 -1.43 7.38 2.59
N ILE A 20 -2.65 7.43 2.04
CA ILE A 20 -3.69 6.42 2.28
C ILE A 20 -4.17 5.86 0.96
N LYS A 21 -4.10 4.53 0.82
CA LYS A 21 -4.68 3.80 -0.30
C LYS A 21 -5.83 2.91 0.20
N ILE A 22 -6.96 2.96 -0.50
CA ILE A 22 -8.09 2.04 -0.32
C ILE A 22 -8.10 1.07 -1.50
N CYS A 23 -7.92 -0.21 -1.25
CA CYS A 23 -7.66 -1.22 -2.28
C CYS A 23 -8.83 -2.18 -2.48
N GLY A 24 -8.97 -2.69 -3.71
CA GLY A 24 -9.99 -3.70 -4.06
C GLY A 24 -11.38 -3.11 -4.19
N LEU A 25 -11.49 -1.95 -4.85
CA LEU A 25 -12.77 -1.30 -5.16
C LEU A 25 -13.38 -1.90 -6.43
N THR A 26 -14.67 -2.17 -6.38
CA THR A 26 -15.41 -2.81 -7.49
C THR A 26 -16.67 -2.02 -7.91
N ARG A 27 -17.10 -1.06 -7.07
CA ARG A 27 -18.33 -0.29 -7.24
C ARG A 27 -18.08 1.20 -7.21
N GLU A 28 -18.90 1.97 -7.92
CA GLU A 28 -18.85 3.44 -7.98
C GLU A 28 -18.95 4.07 -6.60
N GLN A 29 -19.94 3.66 -5.83
CA GLN A 29 -20.20 4.20 -4.49
C GLN A 29 -19.02 4.02 -3.53
N ASP A 30 -18.24 2.94 -3.70
CA ASP A 30 -17.06 2.68 -2.86
C ASP A 30 -15.89 3.59 -3.27
N VAL A 31 -15.76 3.87 -4.59
CA VAL A 31 -14.78 4.86 -5.09
C VAL A 31 -15.13 6.24 -4.57
N ASP A 32 -16.40 6.65 -4.67
CA ASP A 32 -16.87 7.95 -4.21
C ASP A 32 -16.65 8.11 -2.70
N ALA A 33 -16.96 7.09 -1.91
CA ALA A 33 -16.74 7.09 -0.47
C ALA A 33 -15.25 7.22 -0.12
N ALA A 34 -14.36 6.48 -0.81
CA ALA A 34 -12.91 6.56 -0.59
C ALA A 34 -12.38 7.98 -0.91
N VAL A 35 -12.82 8.57 -2.02
CA VAL A 35 -12.44 9.94 -2.42
C VAL A 35 -12.97 10.96 -1.43
N ALA A 36 -14.25 10.89 -1.06
CA ALA A 36 -14.89 11.84 -0.13
C ALA A 36 -14.23 11.81 1.26
N SER A 37 -13.82 10.62 1.73
CA SER A 37 -13.09 10.45 3.00
C SER A 37 -11.63 10.94 2.94
N GLY A 38 -11.07 11.23 1.76
CA GLY A 38 -9.72 11.78 1.58
C GLY A 38 -8.62 10.74 1.36
N ALA A 39 -8.91 9.66 0.64
CA ALA A 39 -7.90 8.74 0.16
C ALA A 39 -6.96 9.42 -0.86
N ASP A 40 -5.67 9.10 -0.80
CA ASP A 40 -4.65 9.59 -1.74
C ASP A 40 -4.55 8.68 -2.98
N ALA A 41 -4.96 7.43 -2.85
CA ALA A 41 -4.97 6.45 -3.92
C ALA A 41 -6.11 5.43 -3.76
N VAL A 42 -6.54 4.86 -4.87
CA VAL A 42 -7.52 3.78 -4.90
C VAL A 42 -6.99 2.61 -5.74
N GLY A 43 -7.27 1.39 -5.29
CA GLY A 43 -6.76 0.17 -5.93
C GLY A 43 -7.84 -0.64 -6.63
N PHE A 44 -7.57 -1.06 -7.86
CA PHE A 44 -8.37 -1.99 -8.66
C PHE A 44 -7.57 -3.27 -8.88
N VAL A 45 -8.17 -4.43 -8.61
CA VAL A 45 -7.48 -5.72 -8.69
C VAL A 45 -7.74 -6.35 -10.05
N LEU A 46 -6.70 -6.48 -10.88
CA LEU A 46 -6.76 -7.09 -12.20
C LEU A 46 -6.21 -8.54 -12.16
N TYR A 47 -6.53 -9.26 -11.11
CA TYR A 47 -6.19 -10.67 -10.92
C TYR A 47 -7.47 -11.50 -10.86
N PRO A 48 -7.80 -12.30 -11.91
CA PRO A 48 -9.10 -12.96 -12.04
C PRO A 48 -9.47 -13.90 -10.90
N ALA A 49 -8.49 -14.52 -10.24
CA ALA A 49 -8.74 -15.40 -9.11
C ALA A 49 -9.10 -14.66 -7.81
N SER A 50 -8.97 -13.32 -7.77
CA SER A 50 -9.36 -12.52 -6.62
C SER A 50 -10.88 -12.33 -6.54
N PRO A 51 -11.49 -12.45 -5.36
CA PRO A 51 -12.91 -12.08 -5.18
C PRO A 51 -13.18 -10.57 -5.35
N ARG A 52 -12.12 -9.77 -5.50
CA ARG A 52 -12.16 -8.31 -5.74
C ARG A 52 -11.78 -7.96 -7.18
N ALA A 53 -11.75 -8.98 -8.06
CA ALA A 53 -11.32 -8.77 -9.44
C ALA A 53 -12.29 -7.86 -10.20
N VAL A 54 -11.70 -6.97 -11.00
CA VAL A 54 -12.39 -6.19 -12.03
C VAL A 54 -11.66 -6.35 -13.35
N THR A 55 -12.37 -6.16 -14.48
CA THR A 55 -11.73 -6.11 -15.79
C THR A 55 -10.99 -4.78 -16.00
N PRO A 56 -10.03 -4.69 -16.94
CA PRO A 56 -9.38 -3.43 -17.29
C PRO A 56 -10.38 -2.33 -17.67
N GLU A 57 -11.43 -2.66 -18.42
CA GLU A 57 -12.50 -1.73 -18.83
C GLU A 57 -13.26 -1.22 -17.61
N ARG A 58 -13.56 -2.11 -16.66
CA ARG A 58 -14.24 -1.74 -15.42
C ARG A 58 -13.35 -0.84 -14.56
N ALA A 59 -12.08 -1.16 -14.44
CA ALA A 59 -11.12 -0.31 -13.74
C ALA A 59 -11.04 1.09 -14.38
N ALA A 60 -11.00 1.17 -15.72
CA ALA A 60 -11.01 2.43 -16.44
C ALA A 60 -12.31 3.24 -16.23
N GLN A 61 -13.47 2.56 -16.16
CA GLN A 61 -14.75 3.22 -15.83
C GLN A 61 -14.75 3.82 -14.43
N LEU A 62 -14.29 3.05 -13.44
CA LEU A 62 -14.22 3.49 -12.05
C LEU A 62 -13.18 4.60 -11.86
N ALA A 63 -12.05 4.52 -12.53
CA ALA A 63 -10.99 5.52 -12.46
C ALA A 63 -11.41 6.90 -12.99
N ARG A 64 -12.36 6.98 -13.95
CA ARG A 64 -12.92 8.25 -14.43
C ARG A 64 -13.64 9.09 -13.35
N ARG A 65 -13.97 8.49 -12.21
CA ARG A 65 -14.59 9.18 -11.07
C ARG A 65 -13.57 9.89 -10.17
N LEU A 66 -12.28 9.63 -10.37
CA LEU A 66 -11.23 10.17 -9.51
C LEU A 66 -10.98 11.64 -9.82
N PRO A 67 -10.97 12.52 -8.79
CA PRO A 67 -10.52 13.88 -8.96
C PRO A 67 -9.00 13.93 -9.17
N PRO A 68 -8.45 15.06 -9.63
CA PRO A 68 -7.01 15.28 -9.64
C PRO A 68 -6.38 14.96 -8.28
N PHE A 69 -5.15 14.41 -8.30
CA PHE A 69 -4.34 14.05 -7.14
C PHE A 69 -4.82 12.82 -6.34
N VAL A 70 -5.82 12.09 -6.82
CA VAL A 70 -6.12 10.73 -6.35
C VAL A 70 -5.60 9.73 -7.38
N THR A 71 -4.62 8.92 -6.99
CA THR A 71 -3.91 8.00 -7.91
C THR A 71 -4.67 6.70 -8.09
N PRO A 72 -5.04 6.29 -9.33
CA PRO A 72 -5.49 4.93 -9.59
C PRO A 72 -4.30 3.96 -9.52
N VAL A 73 -4.47 2.85 -8.81
CA VAL A 73 -3.46 1.78 -8.69
C VAL A 73 -4.05 0.49 -9.25
N LEU A 74 -3.40 -0.08 -10.27
CA LEU A 74 -3.81 -1.33 -10.89
C LEU A 74 -2.96 -2.48 -10.35
N LEU A 75 -3.59 -3.42 -9.64
CA LEU A 75 -2.89 -4.55 -9.01
C LEU A 75 -2.90 -5.76 -9.95
N PHE A 76 -1.71 -6.29 -10.17
CA PHE A 76 -1.45 -7.46 -11.01
C PHE A 76 -0.75 -8.56 -10.20
N VAL A 77 -0.98 -9.82 -10.60
CA VAL A 77 -0.32 -11.01 -10.08
C VAL A 77 0.13 -11.84 -11.27
N ASN A 78 1.43 -11.90 -11.53
CA ASN A 78 2.07 -12.68 -12.58
C ASN A 78 1.43 -12.46 -13.97
N ALA A 79 0.99 -11.24 -14.25
CA ALA A 79 0.34 -10.88 -15.50
C ALA A 79 1.38 -10.72 -16.63
N ARG A 80 0.95 -10.94 -17.88
CA ARG A 80 1.81 -10.69 -19.04
C ARG A 80 2.09 -9.19 -19.18
N ALA A 81 3.31 -8.84 -19.55
CA ALA A 81 3.73 -7.44 -19.71
C ALA A 81 2.80 -6.65 -20.64
N THR A 82 2.36 -7.27 -21.74
CA THR A 82 1.41 -6.66 -22.69
C THR A 82 0.09 -6.28 -22.06
N ASP A 83 -0.43 -7.12 -21.15
CA ASP A 83 -1.72 -6.90 -20.49
C ASP A 83 -1.60 -5.78 -19.44
N VAL A 84 -0.46 -5.74 -18.72
CA VAL A 84 -0.16 -4.66 -17.75
C VAL A 84 -0.07 -3.32 -18.46
N ILE A 85 0.70 -3.23 -19.54
CA ILE A 85 0.89 -2.00 -20.32
C ILE A 85 -0.45 -1.52 -20.88
N ALA A 86 -1.21 -2.41 -21.55
CA ALA A 86 -2.51 -2.06 -22.11
C ALA A 86 -3.51 -1.56 -21.05
N ALA A 87 -3.56 -2.22 -19.87
CA ALA A 87 -4.44 -1.79 -18.79
C ALA A 87 -4.03 -0.43 -18.22
N CYS A 88 -2.73 -0.16 -18.04
CA CYS A 88 -2.24 1.11 -17.56
C CYS A 88 -2.44 2.24 -18.59
N ASP A 89 -2.28 1.97 -19.88
CA ASP A 89 -2.55 2.96 -20.93
C ASP A 89 -4.04 3.32 -21.02
N ALA A 90 -4.95 2.36 -20.69
CA ALA A 90 -6.38 2.62 -20.61
C ALA A 90 -6.80 3.45 -19.37
N VAL A 91 -5.92 3.60 -18.37
CA VAL A 91 -6.17 4.37 -17.14
C VAL A 91 -5.08 5.43 -16.98
N PRO A 92 -5.24 6.63 -17.55
CA PRO A 92 -4.23 7.69 -17.48
C PRO A 92 -3.81 8.01 -16.03
N GLY A 93 -2.51 8.10 -15.80
CA GLY A 93 -1.95 8.36 -14.47
C GLY A 93 -1.93 7.14 -13.53
N ALA A 94 -2.23 5.95 -14.04
CA ALA A 94 -2.18 4.74 -13.23
C ALA A 94 -0.77 4.41 -12.76
N THR A 95 -0.70 3.86 -11.54
CA THR A 95 0.48 3.19 -10.99
C THR A 95 0.21 1.68 -11.00
N ALA A 96 1.14 0.89 -11.52
CA ALA A 96 1.04 -0.57 -11.43
C ALA A 96 1.43 -1.04 -10.01
N GLN A 97 0.81 -2.10 -9.53
CA GLN A 97 1.23 -2.79 -8.30
C GLN A 97 1.46 -4.27 -8.62
N PHE A 98 2.71 -4.71 -8.55
CA PHE A 98 3.07 -6.10 -8.74
C PHE A 98 3.00 -6.84 -7.40
N HIS A 99 2.11 -7.81 -7.32
CA HIS A 99 1.77 -8.50 -6.06
C HIS A 99 1.95 -10.04 -6.13
N GLY A 100 2.51 -10.54 -7.21
CA GLY A 100 2.83 -11.95 -7.42
C GLY A 100 4.28 -12.29 -7.12
N ASP A 101 4.87 -13.10 -7.99
CA ASP A 101 6.25 -13.57 -7.87
C ASP A 101 7.15 -12.91 -8.93
N GLU A 102 6.74 -11.74 -9.45
CA GLU A 102 7.48 -11.01 -10.49
C GLU A 102 8.89 -10.68 -10.01
N THR A 103 9.89 -11.01 -10.84
CA THR A 103 11.29 -10.62 -10.62
C THR A 103 11.48 -9.12 -10.87
N PRO A 104 12.63 -8.52 -10.47
CA PRO A 104 12.97 -7.15 -10.85
C PRO A 104 12.90 -6.90 -12.36
N GLU A 105 13.37 -7.85 -13.16
CA GLU A 105 13.33 -7.81 -14.62
C GLU A 105 11.92 -7.88 -15.18
N ASP A 106 11.06 -8.73 -14.57
CA ASP A 106 9.64 -8.81 -14.93
C ASP A 106 8.93 -7.49 -14.63
N CYS A 107 9.21 -6.88 -13.49
CA CYS A 107 8.65 -5.58 -13.12
C CYS A 107 9.05 -4.49 -14.12
N LEU A 108 10.32 -4.43 -14.50
CA LEU A 108 10.80 -3.47 -15.50
C LEU A 108 10.14 -3.70 -16.86
N ARG A 109 10.11 -4.95 -17.34
CA ARG A 109 9.48 -5.29 -18.61
C ARG A 109 8.00 -4.94 -18.61
N SER A 110 7.28 -5.27 -17.53
CA SER A 110 5.84 -5.03 -17.41
C SER A 110 5.49 -3.57 -17.14
N SER A 111 6.45 -2.75 -16.70
CA SER A 111 6.29 -1.31 -16.55
C SER A 111 6.78 -0.50 -17.77
N ASP A 112 7.03 -1.17 -18.90
CA ASP A 112 7.57 -0.55 -20.12
C ASP A 112 8.87 0.21 -19.82
N GLY A 113 9.84 -0.52 -19.29
CA GLY A 113 11.15 0.02 -18.92
C GLY A 113 11.10 1.05 -17.78
N GLY A 114 10.04 1.09 -16.99
CA GLY A 114 9.84 2.05 -15.90
C GLY A 114 9.06 3.31 -16.31
N ARG A 115 8.55 3.39 -17.53
CA ARG A 115 7.63 4.46 -17.99
C ARG A 115 6.38 4.50 -17.12
N ILE A 116 5.82 3.33 -16.80
CA ILE A 116 4.70 3.18 -15.88
C ILE A 116 5.28 3.12 -14.46
N PRO A 117 4.94 4.07 -13.56
CA PRO A 117 5.37 3.98 -12.17
C PRO A 117 4.79 2.72 -11.52
N PHE A 118 5.55 2.05 -10.64
CA PHE A 118 5.06 0.86 -10.00
C PHE A 118 5.45 0.72 -8.54
N LEU A 119 4.62 -0.03 -7.80
CA LEU A 119 4.85 -0.53 -6.46
C LEU A 119 5.19 -2.02 -6.54
N ARG A 120 6.08 -2.51 -5.68
CA ARG A 120 6.39 -3.93 -5.54
C ARG A 120 5.95 -4.43 -4.18
N ALA A 121 5.11 -5.46 -4.14
CA ALA A 121 4.71 -6.08 -2.89
C ALA A 121 5.78 -7.07 -2.39
N ALA A 122 6.24 -6.86 -1.16
CA ALA A 122 7.05 -7.79 -0.41
C ALA A 122 6.11 -8.61 0.48
N ARG A 123 6.02 -9.91 0.20
CA ARG A 123 5.17 -10.84 0.96
C ARG A 123 5.97 -11.36 2.16
N ILE A 124 5.79 -10.70 3.31
CA ILE A 124 6.52 -10.98 4.55
C ILE A 124 5.99 -12.27 5.17
N PRO A 125 6.83 -13.30 5.37
CA PRO A 125 6.40 -14.54 6.02
C PRO A 125 5.87 -14.27 7.43
N LEU A 126 4.90 -15.07 7.87
CA LEU A 126 4.40 -15.03 9.24
C LEU A 126 5.29 -15.88 10.16
N GLY A 127 5.26 -15.58 11.47
CA GLY A 127 6.01 -16.32 12.47
C GLY A 127 7.54 -16.20 12.33
N GLU A 128 8.27 -17.28 12.60
CA GLU A 128 9.74 -17.28 12.59
C GLU A 128 10.35 -16.98 11.21
N GLY A 129 9.64 -17.23 10.13
CA GLY A 129 10.09 -16.91 8.78
C GLY A 129 10.28 -15.42 8.53
N ALA A 130 9.57 -14.56 9.27
CA ALA A 130 9.66 -13.12 9.13
C ALA A 130 11.07 -12.58 9.46
N ALA A 131 11.73 -13.17 10.47
CA ALA A 131 13.08 -12.77 10.88
C ALA A 131 14.16 -13.11 9.82
N ARG A 132 13.85 -14.00 8.87
CA ARG A 132 14.76 -14.41 7.79
C ARG A 132 14.54 -13.65 6.49
N PHE A 133 13.49 -12.84 6.40
CA PHE A 133 13.20 -12.06 5.21
C PHE A 133 14.07 -10.80 5.19
N ASP A 134 15.01 -10.75 4.26
CA ASP A 134 15.91 -9.60 4.09
C ASP A 134 15.20 -8.48 3.29
N LEU A 135 14.48 -7.61 3.98
CA LEU A 135 13.78 -6.49 3.38
C LEU A 135 14.73 -5.46 2.77
N VAL A 136 15.93 -5.29 3.32
CA VAL A 136 16.90 -4.33 2.79
C VAL A 136 17.41 -4.79 1.43
N LYS A 137 17.80 -6.07 1.34
CA LYS A 137 18.17 -6.67 0.06
C LYS A 137 17.01 -6.64 -0.94
N TYR A 138 15.79 -6.98 -0.50
CA TYR A 138 14.61 -6.97 -1.37
C TYR A 138 14.33 -5.57 -1.94
N ALA A 139 14.41 -4.53 -1.10
CA ALA A 139 14.23 -3.15 -1.54
C ALA A 139 15.33 -2.70 -2.51
N HIS A 140 16.56 -3.15 -2.29
CA HIS A 140 17.68 -2.88 -3.19
C HIS A 140 17.48 -3.56 -4.56
N ASP A 141 17.12 -4.83 -4.59
CA ASP A 141 16.87 -5.59 -5.81
C ASP A 141 15.74 -4.96 -6.64
N HIS A 142 14.70 -4.44 -5.96
CA HIS A 142 13.56 -3.76 -6.59
C HIS A 142 13.67 -2.22 -6.57
N SER A 143 14.89 -1.66 -6.67
CA SER A 143 15.14 -0.21 -6.55
C SER A 143 14.45 0.67 -7.60
N HIS A 144 13.98 0.10 -8.70
CA HIS A 144 13.14 0.79 -9.68
C HIS A 144 11.69 1.00 -9.22
N ALA A 145 11.22 0.29 -8.19
CA ALA A 145 9.89 0.50 -7.62
C ALA A 145 9.81 1.86 -6.91
N ARG A 146 8.71 2.55 -7.04
CA ARG A 146 8.45 3.82 -6.33
C ARG A 146 8.29 3.62 -4.82
N ALA A 147 7.83 2.44 -4.39
CA ALA A 147 7.77 2.02 -3.00
C ALA A 147 7.68 0.50 -2.91
N ILE A 148 8.07 -0.03 -1.75
CA ILE A 148 7.86 -1.42 -1.38
C ILE A 148 6.60 -1.51 -0.51
N LEU A 149 5.61 -2.30 -0.95
CA LEU A 149 4.41 -2.59 -0.19
C LEU A 149 4.65 -3.84 0.67
N LEU A 150 4.47 -3.70 1.98
CA LEU A 150 4.65 -4.77 2.95
C LEU A 150 3.31 -5.46 3.20
N ASP A 151 3.17 -6.69 2.75
CA ASP A 151 1.98 -7.52 2.98
C ASP A 151 2.32 -8.81 3.73
N ALA A 152 1.40 -9.32 4.55
CA ALA A 152 1.59 -10.60 5.22
C ALA A 152 1.49 -11.73 4.20
N HIS A 153 2.47 -12.65 4.23
CA HIS A 153 2.42 -13.84 3.39
C HIS A 153 1.34 -14.80 3.90
N VAL A 154 0.26 -14.92 3.15
CA VAL A 154 -0.79 -15.93 3.33
C VAL A 154 -0.87 -16.77 2.06
N GLU A 155 -1.42 -18.00 2.16
CA GLU A 155 -1.69 -18.81 0.97
C GLU A 155 -2.60 -18.04 0.00
N GLY A 156 -2.25 -18.02 -1.27
CA GLY A 156 -2.82 -17.13 -2.27
C GLY A 156 -2.16 -15.75 -2.28
N TYR A 157 -2.72 -14.83 -3.05
CA TYR A 157 -2.17 -13.48 -3.23
C TYR A 157 -3.07 -12.44 -2.60
N GLY A 158 -2.69 -11.98 -1.40
CA GLY A 158 -3.31 -10.85 -0.68
C GLY A 158 -4.66 -11.11 -0.02
N GLY A 159 -5.07 -10.19 0.83
CA GLY A 159 -6.43 -10.14 1.40
C GLY A 159 -6.73 -11.12 2.54
N GLY A 160 -5.75 -11.81 3.10
CA GLY A 160 -5.91 -12.76 4.21
C GLY A 160 -6.24 -12.11 5.57
N GLY A 161 -6.22 -10.79 5.67
CA GLY A 161 -6.59 -10.05 6.89
C GLY A 161 -5.66 -10.25 8.09
N LYS A 162 -4.50 -10.88 7.90
CA LYS A 162 -3.50 -11.11 8.96
C LYS A 162 -2.42 -10.04 8.91
N ALA A 163 -2.04 -9.49 10.08
CA ALA A 163 -0.87 -8.64 10.23
C ALA A 163 0.34 -9.49 10.61
N PHE A 164 1.51 -9.15 10.04
CA PHE A 164 2.79 -9.67 10.54
C PHE A 164 3.31 -8.80 11.70
N ASN A 165 4.32 -9.27 12.40
CA ASN A 165 4.92 -8.49 13.49
C ASN A 165 5.80 -7.35 12.93
N TRP A 166 5.29 -6.13 12.94
CA TRP A 166 5.97 -4.94 12.41
C TRP A 166 7.28 -4.60 13.14
N SER A 167 7.46 -5.06 14.41
CA SER A 167 8.69 -4.81 15.16
C SER A 167 9.91 -5.54 14.57
N LEU A 168 9.68 -6.56 13.74
CA LEU A 168 10.74 -7.32 13.07
C LEU A 168 11.31 -6.62 11.83
N LEU A 169 10.71 -5.53 11.38
CA LEU A 169 11.22 -4.77 10.25
C LEU A 169 12.57 -4.10 10.62
N PRO A 170 13.55 -4.11 9.72
CA PRO A 170 14.82 -3.43 9.94
C PRO A 170 14.61 -1.91 10.09
N THR A 171 15.53 -1.25 10.83
CA THR A 171 15.43 0.19 11.13
C THR A 171 16.05 1.09 10.07
N ASN A 172 16.66 0.51 9.04
CA ASN A 172 17.46 1.19 8.02
C ASN A 172 16.98 0.94 6.60
N VAL A 173 15.68 0.80 6.40
CA VAL A 173 15.10 0.64 5.05
C VAL A 173 15.03 2.00 4.38
N ASP A 174 16.04 2.32 3.57
CA ASP A 174 16.14 3.62 2.87
C ASP A 174 15.26 3.65 1.61
N CYS A 175 13.96 3.38 1.76
CA CYS A 175 13.00 3.48 0.68
C CYS A 175 11.64 3.99 1.20
N HIS A 176 10.71 4.26 0.26
CA HIS A 176 9.31 4.50 0.60
C HIS A 176 8.64 3.17 0.90
N LEU A 177 7.92 3.09 2.03
CA LEU A 177 7.16 1.91 2.41
C LEU A 177 5.65 2.16 2.32
N VAL A 178 4.93 1.13 1.90
CA VAL A 178 3.46 1.07 2.00
C VAL A 178 3.12 -0.06 2.94
N LEU A 179 2.66 0.24 4.15
CA LEU A 179 2.23 -0.76 5.11
C LEU A 179 0.86 -1.31 4.71
N SER A 180 0.77 -2.62 4.55
CA SER A 180 -0.43 -3.36 4.21
C SER A 180 -0.53 -4.64 5.07
N GLY A 181 -1.48 -5.52 4.75
CA GLY A 181 -1.67 -6.79 5.45
C GLY A 181 -2.36 -6.64 6.81
N GLY A 182 -3.63 -7.00 6.89
CA GLY A 182 -4.41 -7.03 8.13
C GLY A 182 -4.68 -5.68 8.80
N LEU A 183 -4.48 -4.57 8.09
CA LEU A 183 -4.80 -3.25 8.62
C LEU A 183 -6.31 -3.06 8.77
N THR A 184 -6.69 -2.40 9.86
CA THR A 184 -8.05 -2.03 10.23
C THR A 184 -8.05 -0.64 10.87
N PRO A 185 -9.21 0.00 11.05
CA PRO A 185 -9.29 1.24 11.84
C PRO A 185 -8.72 1.12 13.25
N ALA A 186 -8.74 -0.09 13.84
CA ALA A 186 -8.32 -0.31 15.22
C ALA A 186 -6.80 -0.43 15.39
N ASN A 187 -6.05 -0.88 14.36
CA ASN A 187 -4.62 -1.18 14.48
C ASN A 187 -3.71 -0.29 13.63
N VAL A 188 -4.25 0.49 12.69
CA VAL A 188 -3.44 1.28 11.75
C VAL A 188 -2.56 2.32 12.45
N THR A 189 -3.04 2.92 13.55
CA THR A 189 -2.26 3.89 14.34
C THR A 189 -0.99 3.25 14.90
N ASP A 190 -1.08 2.04 15.43
CA ASP A 190 0.07 1.32 15.97
C ASP A 190 1.03 0.89 14.86
N GLY A 191 0.50 0.44 13.72
CA GLY A 191 1.31 0.16 12.54
C GLY A 191 2.12 1.37 12.08
N ILE A 192 1.48 2.54 11.98
CA ILE A 192 2.14 3.80 11.60
C ILE A 192 3.25 4.14 12.59
N ARG A 193 2.99 4.09 13.90
CA ARG A 193 3.97 4.40 14.94
C ARG A 193 5.21 3.51 14.87
N GLN A 194 5.02 2.21 14.60
CA GLN A 194 6.11 1.25 14.53
C GLN A 194 6.92 1.35 13.23
N VAL A 195 6.27 1.62 12.09
CA VAL A 195 6.93 1.54 10.77
C VAL A 195 7.52 2.89 10.32
N ARG A 196 6.88 4.01 10.66
CA ARG A 196 7.32 5.35 10.23
C ARG A 196 8.80 5.65 10.53
N PRO A 197 9.37 5.33 11.72
CA PRO A 197 10.78 5.62 12.00
C PRO A 197 11.77 4.79 11.17
N ARG A 198 11.29 3.82 10.38
CA ARG A 198 12.11 2.81 9.70
C ARG A 198 12.26 3.06 8.20
N CYS A 199 11.60 4.10 7.67
CA CYS A 199 11.54 4.34 6.23
C CYS A 199 11.63 5.84 5.90
N ARG A 200 11.93 6.14 4.63
CA ARG A 200 12.01 7.51 4.11
C ARG A 200 10.67 8.22 4.10
N ALA A 201 9.60 7.52 3.73
CA ALA A 201 8.22 7.98 3.81
C ALA A 201 7.29 6.77 3.92
N LEU A 202 6.13 6.99 4.56
CA LEU A 202 5.15 5.95 4.82
C LEU A 202 3.82 6.24 4.14
N ALA A 203 3.27 5.20 3.52
CA ALA A 203 1.87 5.09 3.15
C ALA A 203 1.24 3.88 3.85
N VAL A 204 -0.09 3.84 3.90
CA VAL A 204 -0.86 2.68 4.36
C VAL A 204 -1.84 2.23 3.27
N ASP A 205 -2.04 0.92 3.17
CA ASP A 205 -2.94 0.29 2.21
C ASP A 205 -3.91 -0.64 2.94
N VAL A 206 -5.20 -0.46 2.73
CA VAL A 206 -6.23 -1.29 3.35
C VAL A 206 -7.21 -1.84 2.31
N SER A 207 -7.55 -3.11 2.46
CA SER A 207 -8.57 -3.76 1.62
C SER A 207 -9.68 -4.38 2.48
N SER A 208 -9.44 -5.56 3.07
CA SER A 208 -10.46 -6.30 3.84
C SER A 208 -10.87 -5.59 5.12
N GLY A 209 -10.00 -4.84 5.77
CA GLY A 209 -10.29 -4.16 7.03
C GLY A 209 -11.35 -3.06 6.96
N VAL A 210 -11.73 -2.65 5.74
CA VAL A 210 -12.80 -1.68 5.49
C VAL A 210 -13.93 -2.27 4.63
N GLU A 211 -14.01 -3.60 4.51
CA GLU A 211 -15.12 -4.27 3.84
C GLU A 211 -16.36 -4.32 4.73
N ALA A 212 -17.53 -4.28 4.08
CA ALA A 212 -18.81 -4.45 4.73
C ALA A 212 -18.91 -5.84 5.37
N THR A 213 -19.74 -5.94 6.39
CA THR A 213 -20.02 -7.21 7.09
C THR A 213 -21.39 -7.71 6.66
N GLY A 214 -21.46 -8.96 6.24
CA GLY A 214 -22.71 -9.62 5.89
C GLY A 214 -23.57 -9.97 7.11
N PRO A 215 -24.80 -10.44 6.88
CA PRO A 215 -25.71 -10.87 7.96
C PRO A 215 -25.14 -12.02 8.81
N ASP A 216 -24.24 -12.81 8.25
CA ASP A 216 -23.54 -13.91 8.89
C ASP A 216 -22.31 -13.48 9.72
N GLY A 217 -22.04 -12.17 9.78
CA GLY A 217 -20.87 -11.60 10.43
C GLY A 217 -19.56 -11.68 9.62
N LEU A 218 -19.59 -12.24 8.41
CA LEU A 218 -18.41 -12.38 7.55
C LEU A 218 -18.21 -11.15 6.64
N PRO A 219 -16.96 -10.84 6.26
CA PRO A 219 -16.69 -9.75 5.31
C PRO A 219 -17.28 -10.05 3.92
N LEU A 220 -18.01 -9.09 3.36
CA LEU A 220 -18.46 -9.09 1.97
C LEU A 220 -17.30 -8.66 1.07
N LYS A 221 -16.56 -9.63 0.56
CA LYS A 221 -15.35 -9.39 -0.25
C LYS A 221 -15.64 -8.53 -1.49
N GLY A 222 -14.87 -7.45 -1.65
CA GLY A 222 -15.05 -6.49 -2.75
C GLY A 222 -16.13 -5.44 -2.52
N ILE A 223 -16.84 -5.46 -1.39
CA ILE A 223 -17.86 -4.48 -1.00
C ILE A 223 -17.35 -3.69 0.19
N LYS A 224 -17.15 -2.37 0.03
CA LYS A 224 -16.64 -1.52 1.10
C LYS A 224 -17.76 -0.93 1.96
N ASP A 225 -17.43 -0.64 3.21
CA ASP A 225 -18.24 0.09 4.17
C ASP A 225 -17.69 1.51 4.30
N ALA A 226 -18.48 2.52 3.88
CA ALA A 226 -18.06 3.93 3.90
C ALA A 226 -17.68 4.38 5.33
N GLY A 227 -18.42 3.97 6.35
CA GLY A 227 -18.11 4.30 7.73
C GLY A 227 -16.81 3.67 8.23
N LYS A 228 -16.45 2.46 7.75
CA LYS A 228 -15.14 1.85 8.05
C LYS A 228 -14.01 2.58 7.32
N ILE A 229 -14.23 3.05 6.08
CA ILE A 229 -13.27 3.88 5.35
C ILE A 229 -13.02 5.19 6.12
N ASP A 230 -14.06 5.89 6.53
CA ASP A 230 -13.95 7.13 7.31
C ASP A 230 -13.16 6.92 8.60
N ARG A 231 -13.51 5.89 9.37
CA ARG A 231 -12.79 5.57 10.62
C ARG A 231 -11.33 5.20 10.38
N PHE A 232 -11.02 4.49 9.30
CA PHE A 232 -9.64 4.17 8.95
C PHE A 232 -8.83 5.42 8.64
N ILE A 233 -9.37 6.29 7.79
CA ILE A 233 -8.72 7.55 7.40
C ILE A 233 -8.57 8.48 8.60
N ALA A 234 -9.59 8.59 9.45
CA ALA A 234 -9.53 9.38 10.69
C ALA A 234 -8.44 8.86 11.64
N ALA A 235 -8.29 7.53 11.80
CA ALA A 235 -7.25 6.94 12.64
C ALA A 235 -5.84 7.23 12.09
N VAL A 236 -5.65 7.22 10.76
CA VAL A 236 -4.37 7.60 10.13
C VAL A 236 -4.07 9.08 10.38
N ARG A 237 -5.05 9.97 10.20
CA ARG A 237 -4.86 11.43 10.45
C ARG A 237 -4.57 11.72 11.92
N ALA A 238 -5.21 11.01 12.84
CA ALA A 238 -4.92 11.11 14.27
C ALA A 238 -3.50 10.66 14.60
N ALA A 239 -2.99 9.60 13.95
CA ALA A 239 -1.61 9.17 14.09
C ALA A 239 -0.60 10.21 13.56
N ASP A 240 -0.95 10.93 12.49
CA ASP A 240 -0.11 12.00 11.92
C ASP A 240 -0.08 13.25 12.83
N ALA A 241 -1.19 13.56 13.50
CA ALA A 241 -1.30 14.71 14.39
C ALA A 241 -0.67 14.48 15.79
N ALA A 242 -0.45 13.22 16.18
CA ALA A 242 0.13 12.88 17.47
C ALA A 242 1.62 13.28 17.52
N PRO A 243 2.10 13.93 18.61
CA PRO A 243 3.52 14.19 18.77
C PRO A 243 4.29 12.87 18.77
N VAL A 244 5.44 12.85 18.09
CA VAL A 244 6.35 11.71 18.12
C VAL A 244 6.95 11.64 19.54
N PRO A 245 6.78 10.54 20.29
CA PRO A 245 7.44 10.42 21.58
C PRO A 245 8.96 10.52 21.38
N TYR A 246 9.59 11.44 22.07
CA TYR A 246 11.05 11.47 22.16
C TYR A 246 11.49 10.19 22.88
N LEU A 247 12.20 9.31 22.20
CA LEU A 247 12.92 8.17 22.79
C LEU A 247 14.30 8.63 23.26
#